data_990766dde35de6ca9306c686f698e8c3
#
_entry.id   990766dde35de6ca9306c686f698e8c3
#
_cell.length_a   1.000
_cell.length_b   1.000
_cell.length_c   1.000
_cell.angle_alpha   90.00
_cell.angle_beta   90.00
_cell.angle_gamma   90.00
#
_symmetry.space_group_name_H-M   'P 1'
#
loop_
_entity.id
_entity.type
_entity.pdbx_description
1 polymer ?
#
loop_
_entity_poly.entity_id
_entity_poly.type
_entity_poly.pdbx_seq_one_letter_code
_entity_poly.pdbx_strand_id
1 'polypeptide(L)'
;PVTGYNYTTFAREAKVIVVDIDKDEHSKETVKIDRFIHRDAKDFLTINVFDREKTDWNKTCQRWKDQWPVCPDTNPTEKVDLYYFMKCLNDLKRNDDVVISDAGSAFYVCAQATEIQSKQRFITSSSQAEMGFTIPACIGAAFAKNGDVIGVTGDGSFMMNLQELQTIAHYNLPVKLFVWNNDGYLSIRTTQKKFFEGREIGTDPESGVSIPNIREVVKSFGIEHVYADADCLEGSIATALDYDGPIVCEVLCEKWQEVVPTMQGRKNPDGTISAPPLEDMYPFLSREEFHDNMIVKPLD
;
A
#
# COMPACT_ATOMS: atom_id res chain seq x y z
N PRO A 1 -2.67 6.09 12.30
CA PRO A 1 -3.96 6.78 12.48
C PRO A 1 -4.35 7.54 11.21
N VAL A 2 -5.57 7.29 10.74
CA VAL A 2 -6.07 7.84 9.45
C VAL A 2 -6.27 9.36 9.51
N THR A 3 -6.49 9.92 10.70
CA THR A 3 -6.79 11.34 10.93
C THR A 3 -5.63 12.11 11.59
N GLY A 4 -4.43 11.53 11.61
CA GLY A 4 -3.27 12.10 12.28
C GLY A 4 -3.17 11.73 13.77
N TYR A 5 -2.08 12.16 14.40
CA TYR A 5 -1.85 11.90 15.84
C TYR A 5 -2.60 12.87 16.73
N ASN A 6 -2.88 14.09 16.25
CA ASN A 6 -3.63 15.11 16.96
C ASN A 6 -4.97 15.33 16.26
N TYR A 7 -6.05 14.85 16.83
CA TYR A 7 -7.40 14.94 16.26
C TYR A 7 -7.88 16.38 16.05
N THR A 8 -7.36 17.35 16.82
CA THR A 8 -7.74 18.75 16.69
C THR A 8 -7.23 19.42 15.41
N THR A 9 -6.23 18.83 14.77
CA THR A 9 -5.67 19.34 13.52
C THR A 9 -6.40 18.82 12.28
N PHE A 10 -7.18 17.74 12.40
CA PHE A 10 -7.95 17.17 11.30
C PHE A 10 -9.11 18.07 10.89
N ALA A 11 -9.19 18.37 9.62
CA ALA A 11 -10.28 19.16 9.00
C ALA A 11 -10.63 20.44 9.76
N ARG A 12 -9.65 21.13 10.35
CA ARG A 12 -9.80 22.24 11.30
C ARG A 12 -10.59 23.43 10.78
N GLU A 13 -10.58 23.68 9.47
CA GLU A 13 -11.34 24.75 8.81
C GLU A 13 -12.60 24.24 8.10
N ALA A 14 -12.88 22.94 8.17
CA ALA A 14 -14.03 22.33 7.53
C ALA A 14 -15.11 21.94 8.55
N LYS A 15 -16.37 21.88 8.08
CA LYS A 15 -17.43 21.19 8.80
C LYS A 15 -17.35 19.69 8.51
N VAL A 16 -17.29 18.90 9.56
CA VAL A 16 -17.23 17.44 9.47
C VAL A 16 -18.63 16.86 9.55
N ILE A 17 -19.09 16.27 8.46
CA ILE A 17 -20.38 15.58 8.37
C ILE A 17 -20.10 14.09 8.20
N VAL A 18 -20.64 13.25 9.06
CA VAL A 18 -20.51 11.81 9.02
C VAL A 18 -21.85 11.17 8.69
N VAL A 19 -21.85 10.24 7.74
CA VAL A 19 -22.99 9.40 7.39
C VAL A 19 -22.62 7.97 7.66
N ASP A 20 -23.29 7.34 8.62
CA ASP A 20 -23.00 5.96 9.00
C ASP A 20 -24.26 5.27 9.56
N ILE A 21 -24.30 3.94 9.43
CA ILE A 21 -25.31 3.08 10.04
C ILE A 21 -24.99 2.77 11.51
N ASP A 22 -23.73 2.91 11.91
CA ASP A 22 -23.27 2.69 13.28
C ASP A 22 -23.04 4.02 14.00
N LYS A 23 -23.99 4.40 14.84
CA LYS A 23 -23.87 5.61 15.64
C LYS A 23 -22.92 5.47 16.83
N ASP A 24 -22.72 4.25 17.32
CA ASP A 24 -21.89 4.00 18.50
C ASP A 24 -20.40 4.10 18.16
N GLU A 25 -20.01 3.78 16.91
CA GLU A 25 -18.65 4.00 16.43
C GLU A 25 -18.22 5.47 16.51
N HIS A 26 -19.15 6.38 16.27
CA HIS A 26 -18.91 7.83 16.28
C HIS A 26 -19.18 8.51 17.63
N SER A 27 -19.49 7.74 18.68
CA SER A 27 -19.59 8.25 20.07
C SER A 27 -18.20 8.38 20.72
N LYS A 28 -17.14 7.86 20.09
CA LYS A 28 -15.77 7.99 20.57
C LYS A 28 -15.30 9.44 20.51
N GLU A 29 -14.66 9.91 21.58
CA GLU A 29 -14.07 11.25 21.64
C GLU A 29 -12.78 11.31 20.81
N THR A 30 -12.91 11.45 19.50
CA THR A 30 -11.82 11.55 18.54
C THR A 30 -11.90 12.88 17.78
N VAL A 31 -12.16 12.86 16.48
CA VAL A 31 -12.34 14.08 15.69
C VAL A 31 -13.67 14.75 16.00
N LYS A 32 -13.70 16.08 15.97
CA LYS A 32 -14.95 16.83 16.10
C LYS A 32 -15.89 16.51 14.93
N ILE A 33 -17.12 16.09 15.23
CA ILE A 33 -18.18 15.88 14.26
C ILE A 33 -19.21 17.00 14.41
N ASP A 34 -19.40 17.81 13.35
CA ASP A 34 -20.37 18.91 13.38
C ASP A 34 -21.81 18.42 13.12
N ARG A 35 -21.94 17.33 12.33
CA ARG A 35 -23.24 16.71 12.04
C ARG A 35 -23.08 15.22 11.80
N PHE A 36 -23.83 14.42 12.55
CA PHE A 36 -23.98 12.98 12.32
C PHE A 36 -25.34 12.68 11.66
N ILE A 37 -25.32 11.88 10.59
CA ILE A 37 -26.51 11.42 9.87
C ILE A 37 -26.54 9.89 9.97
N HIS A 38 -27.41 9.38 10.85
CA HIS A 38 -27.62 7.94 11.03
C HIS A 38 -28.41 7.39 9.84
N ARG A 39 -27.70 6.91 8.82
CA ARG A 39 -28.28 6.38 7.59
C ARG A 39 -27.28 5.51 6.84
N ASP A 40 -27.78 4.55 6.07
CA ASP A 40 -26.98 3.82 5.09
C ASP A 40 -26.40 4.79 4.06
N ALA A 41 -25.10 4.67 3.78
CA ALA A 41 -24.40 5.55 2.84
C ALA A 41 -24.97 5.45 1.42
N LYS A 42 -25.41 4.26 0.99
CA LYS A 42 -26.07 4.06 -0.32
C LYS A 42 -27.37 4.87 -0.41
N ASP A 43 -28.20 4.82 0.62
CA ASP A 43 -29.47 5.58 0.66
C ASP A 43 -29.22 7.08 0.67
N PHE A 44 -28.21 7.53 1.43
CA PHE A 44 -27.81 8.93 1.45
C PHE A 44 -27.35 9.43 0.07
N LEU A 45 -26.49 8.68 -0.60
CA LEU A 45 -25.96 9.03 -1.93
C LEU A 45 -27.03 9.00 -3.02
N THR A 46 -28.04 8.12 -2.90
CA THR A 46 -29.15 8.03 -3.86
C THR A 46 -30.06 9.26 -3.82
N ILE A 47 -30.23 9.88 -2.64
CA ILE A 47 -31.12 11.04 -2.45
C ILE A 47 -30.42 12.36 -2.73
N ASN A 48 -29.10 12.41 -2.48
CA ASN A 48 -28.33 13.64 -2.59
C ASN A 48 -27.50 13.63 -3.88
N VAL A 49 -28.02 14.26 -4.92
CA VAL A 49 -27.29 14.48 -6.17
C VAL A 49 -26.34 15.67 -5.97
N PHE A 50 -25.05 15.40 -5.92
CA PHE A 50 -24.02 16.43 -5.85
C PHE A 50 -23.62 16.84 -7.27
N ASP A 51 -24.44 17.67 -7.89
CA ASP A 51 -24.22 18.16 -9.26
C ASP A 51 -23.41 19.47 -9.25
N ARG A 52 -22.12 19.38 -8.88
CA ARG A 52 -21.20 20.51 -9.03
C ARG A 52 -19.85 20.01 -9.54
N GLU A 53 -19.56 20.28 -10.79
CA GLU A 53 -18.21 20.23 -11.31
C GLU A 53 -17.35 21.24 -10.55
N LYS A 54 -16.44 20.75 -9.70
CA LYS A 54 -15.42 21.58 -9.03
C LYS A 54 -14.17 21.62 -9.91
N THR A 55 -14.28 22.22 -11.08
CA THR A 55 -13.21 22.24 -12.09
C THR A 55 -11.90 22.79 -11.56
N ASP A 56 -11.92 23.86 -10.77
CA ASP A 56 -10.71 24.47 -10.22
C ASP A 56 -10.07 23.63 -9.13
N TRP A 57 -10.88 22.97 -8.29
CA TRP A 57 -10.36 22.02 -7.31
C TRP A 57 -9.73 20.80 -7.99
N ASN A 58 -10.37 20.26 -9.02
CA ASN A 58 -9.83 19.15 -9.79
C ASN A 58 -8.50 19.52 -10.46
N LYS A 59 -8.37 20.72 -11.02
CA LYS A 59 -7.10 21.22 -11.57
C LYS A 59 -6.01 21.34 -10.51
N THR A 60 -6.36 21.83 -9.31
CA THR A 60 -5.41 21.93 -8.19
C THR A 60 -4.92 20.53 -7.77
N CYS A 61 -5.84 19.58 -7.60
CA CYS A 61 -5.46 18.19 -7.26
C CYS A 61 -4.59 17.55 -8.36
N GLN A 62 -4.92 17.79 -9.64
CA GLN A 62 -4.12 17.25 -10.73
C GLN A 62 -2.72 17.84 -10.76
N ARG A 63 -2.60 19.18 -10.60
CA ARG A 63 -1.30 19.84 -10.48
C ARG A 63 -0.43 19.25 -9.37
N TRP A 64 -1.00 18.98 -8.19
CA TRP A 64 -0.26 18.36 -7.09
C TRP A 64 0.18 16.94 -7.41
N LYS A 65 -0.67 16.14 -8.05
CA LYS A 65 -0.31 14.79 -8.50
C LYS A 65 0.84 14.81 -9.52
N ASP A 66 0.82 15.76 -10.44
CA ASP A 66 1.85 15.90 -11.46
C ASP A 66 3.17 16.43 -10.86
N GLN A 67 3.09 17.31 -9.84
CA GLN A 67 4.24 17.88 -9.14
C GLN A 67 4.92 16.90 -8.19
N TRP A 68 4.13 16.04 -7.51
CA TRP A 68 4.61 15.06 -6.54
C TRP A 68 4.03 13.67 -6.84
N PRO A 69 4.51 13.02 -7.91
CA PRO A 69 4.06 11.68 -8.25
C PRO A 69 4.46 10.69 -7.15
N VAL A 70 3.58 9.74 -6.85
CA VAL A 70 3.84 8.70 -5.84
C VAL A 70 4.92 7.72 -6.33
N CYS A 71 4.87 7.38 -7.61
CA CYS A 71 5.81 6.43 -8.22
C CYS A 71 6.85 7.17 -9.06
N PRO A 72 8.13 6.76 -9.01
CA PRO A 72 9.17 7.30 -9.90
C PRO A 72 9.01 6.75 -11.33
N ASP A 73 9.46 7.53 -12.32
CA ASP A 73 9.42 7.10 -13.73
C ASP A 73 10.49 6.07 -14.09
N THR A 74 11.53 5.99 -13.30
CA THR A 74 12.64 5.02 -13.48
C THR A 74 13.03 4.42 -12.15
N ASN A 75 13.60 3.20 -12.17
CA ASN A 75 14.09 2.58 -10.95
C ASN A 75 15.22 3.41 -10.32
N PRO A 76 15.05 3.94 -9.11
CA PRO A 76 16.05 4.84 -8.50
C PRO A 76 17.16 4.10 -7.76
N THR A 77 17.07 2.78 -7.61
CA THR A 77 17.95 1.95 -6.79
C THR A 77 18.60 0.83 -7.61
N GLU A 78 19.61 0.18 -7.02
CA GLU A 78 20.34 -0.92 -7.65
C GLU A 78 19.48 -2.19 -7.78
N LYS A 79 18.62 -2.44 -6.79
CA LYS A 79 17.58 -3.46 -6.82
C LYS A 79 16.23 -2.83 -7.16
N VAL A 80 15.16 -3.62 -7.17
CA VAL A 80 13.83 -3.09 -7.48
C VAL A 80 13.31 -2.22 -6.35
N ASP A 81 13.05 -0.94 -6.65
CA ASP A 81 12.26 -0.04 -5.80
C ASP A 81 10.78 -0.44 -5.85
N LEU A 82 10.12 -0.50 -4.70
CA LEU A 82 8.74 -0.99 -4.60
C LEU A 82 7.72 -0.07 -5.29
N TYR A 83 7.96 1.24 -5.30
CA TYR A 83 7.08 2.19 -6.02
C TYR A 83 7.29 2.09 -7.53
N TYR A 84 8.53 1.86 -7.98
CA TYR A 84 8.77 1.59 -9.39
C TYR A 84 8.14 0.27 -9.85
N PHE A 85 8.19 -0.78 -9.01
CA PHE A 85 7.43 -2.00 -9.27
C PHE A 85 5.94 -1.70 -9.46
N MET A 86 5.35 -0.88 -8.59
CA MET A 86 3.93 -0.53 -8.69
C MET A 86 3.63 0.30 -9.94
N LYS A 87 4.55 1.17 -10.37
CA LYS A 87 4.45 1.87 -11.67
C LYS A 87 4.33 0.88 -12.83
N CYS A 88 5.28 -0.06 -12.92
CA CYS A 88 5.28 -1.08 -13.95
C CYS A 88 4.02 -1.97 -13.91
N LEU A 89 3.59 -2.35 -12.70
CA LEU A 89 2.37 -3.15 -12.54
C LEU A 89 1.12 -2.37 -12.96
N ASN A 90 1.02 -1.08 -12.61
CA ASN A 90 -0.11 -0.23 -13.01
C ASN A 90 -0.22 -0.09 -14.53
N ASP A 91 0.90 0.04 -15.22
CA ASP A 91 0.95 0.17 -16.68
C ASP A 91 0.57 -1.13 -17.41
N LEU A 92 0.86 -2.28 -16.81
CA LEU A 92 0.68 -3.60 -17.43
C LEU A 92 -0.60 -4.33 -17.03
N LYS A 93 -1.17 -4.03 -15.84
CA LYS A 93 -2.39 -4.72 -15.37
C LYS A 93 -3.61 -4.40 -16.24
N ARG A 94 -4.54 -5.36 -16.31
CA ARG A 94 -5.75 -5.25 -17.13
C ARG A 94 -6.86 -4.48 -16.42
N ASN A 95 -7.84 -4.00 -17.21
CA ASN A 95 -8.92 -3.12 -16.71
C ASN A 95 -9.88 -3.75 -15.70
N ASP A 96 -9.81 -5.05 -15.48
CA ASP A 96 -10.69 -5.78 -14.57
C ASP A 96 -9.91 -6.57 -13.51
N ASP A 97 -8.61 -6.40 -13.40
CA ASP A 97 -7.78 -7.09 -12.42
C ASP A 97 -8.15 -6.74 -10.97
N VAL A 98 -8.01 -7.72 -10.11
CA VAL A 98 -8.09 -7.54 -8.67
C VAL A 98 -6.69 -7.64 -8.09
N VAL A 99 -6.24 -6.57 -7.43
CA VAL A 99 -4.95 -6.51 -6.74
C VAL A 99 -5.16 -6.75 -5.26
N ILE A 100 -4.41 -7.67 -4.68
CA ILE A 100 -4.50 -8.06 -3.27
C ILE A 100 -3.14 -7.92 -2.61
N SER A 101 -3.09 -7.30 -1.43
CA SER A 101 -1.87 -7.22 -0.62
C SER A 101 -2.16 -7.42 0.87
N ASP A 102 -1.12 -7.61 1.68
CA ASP A 102 -1.28 -7.96 3.08
C ASP A 102 -0.61 -6.99 4.08
N ALA A 103 0.66 -7.14 4.37
CA ALA A 103 1.31 -6.53 5.51
C ALA A 103 2.59 -5.77 5.14
N GLY A 104 3.08 -4.95 6.06
CA GLY A 104 4.35 -4.26 5.93
C GLY A 104 4.43 -3.37 4.68
N SER A 105 5.55 -3.43 3.97
CA SER A 105 5.75 -2.64 2.74
C SER A 105 4.74 -2.97 1.65
N ALA A 106 4.33 -4.23 1.51
CA ALA A 106 3.30 -4.64 0.55
C ALA A 106 1.96 -3.93 0.84
N PHE A 107 1.56 -3.84 2.12
CA PHE A 107 0.37 -3.08 2.49
C PHE A 107 0.51 -1.59 2.17
N TYR A 108 1.56 -0.95 2.69
CA TYR A 108 1.69 0.50 2.59
C TYR A 108 1.91 0.97 1.15
N VAL A 109 2.86 0.38 0.45
CA VAL A 109 3.21 0.80 -0.92
C VAL A 109 2.06 0.48 -1.90
N CYS A 110 1.46 -0.72 -1.83
CA CYS A 110 0.32 -1.02 -2.69
C CYS A 110 -0.88 -0.10 -2.41
N ALA A 111 -1.17 0.22 -1.14
CA ALA A 111 -2.26 1.14 -0.80
C ALA A 111 -2.01 2.58 -1.29
N GLN A 112 -0.76 3.04 -1.30
CA GLN A 112 -0.38 4.37 -1.78
C GLN A 112 -0.33 4.47 -3.30
N ALA A 113 0.13 3.40 -3.97
CA ALA A 113 0.56 3.44 -5.37
C ALA A 113 -0.36 2.69 -6.34
N THR A 114 -1.33 1.89 -5.88
CA THR A 114 -2.25 1.20 -6.79
C THR A 114 -3.20 2.19 -7.46
N GLU A 115 -3.11 2.30 -8.78
CA GLU A 115 -4.07 3.06 -9.59
C GLU A 115 -5.27 2.18 -9.91
N ILE A 116 -6.48 2.63 -9.59
CA ILE A 116 -7.72 1.88 -9.78
C ILE A 116 -8.47 2.38 -11.00
N GLN A 117 -8.69 1.50 -11.97
CA GLN A 117 -9.54 1.71 -13.13
C GLN A 117 -10.98 1.24 -12.86
N SER A 118 -11.91 1.56 -13.77
CA SER A 118 -13.36 1.42 -13.59
C SER A 118 -13.87 0.07 -13.09
N LYS A 119 -13.19 -1.05 -13.40
CA LYS A 119 -13.61 -2.41 -12.99
C LYS A 119 -12.62 -3.10 -12.05
N GLN A 120 -11.52 -2.44 -11.75
CA GLN A 120 -10.49 -2.98 -10.87
C GLN A 120 -10.88 -2.85 -9.40
N ARG A 121 -10.28 -3.68 -8.58
CA ARG A 121 -10.42 -3.64 -7.12
C ARG A 121 -9.05 -3.78 -6.47
N PHE A 122 -8.86 -3.07 -5.38
CA PHE A 122 -7.77 -3.31 -4.44
C PHE A 122 -8.35 -3.88 -3.14
N ILE A 123 -7.82 -5.01 -2.70
CA ILE A 123 -8.30 -5.73 -1.52
C ILE A 123 -7.13 -5.94 -0.56
N THR A 124 -7.35 -5.64 0.70
CA THR A 124 -6.41 -5.87 1.78
C THR A 124 -7.16 -6.12 3.07
N SER A 125 -6.50 -6.68 4.08
CA SER A 125 -7.06 -6.85 5.42
C SER A 125 -7.23 -5.52 6.19
N SER A 126 -6.98 -4.39 5.52
CA SER A 126 -7.15 -3.04 6.06
C SER A 126 -6.32 -2.80 7.33
N SER A 127 -6.94 -2.26 8.38
CA SER A 127 -6.25 -1.86 9.62
C SER A 127 -5.61 -3.01 10.42
N GLN A 128 -5.94 -4.25 10.10
CA GLN A 128 -5.30 -5.41 10.74
C GLN A 128 -3.91 -5.68 10.15
N ALA A 129 -3.78 -5.57 8.82
CA ALA A 129 -2.54 -5.76 8.08
C ALA A 129 -1.81 -7.08 8.44
N GLU A 130 -2.57 -8.19 8.45
CA GLU A 130 -2.03 -9.49 8.83
C GLU A 130 -1.08 -10.04 7.78
N MET A 131 0.08 -10.47 8.23
CA MET A 131 1.01 -11.24 7.42
C MET A 131 0.35 -12.56 6.98
N GLY A 132 0.56 -12.91 5.69
CA GLY A 132 0.01 -14.13 5.10
C GLY A 132 -1.43 -14.03 4.58
N PHE A 133 -2.07 -12.86 4.63
CA PHE A 133 -3.43 -12.66 4.12
C PHE A 133 -3.51 -12.82 2.59
N THR A 134 -2.48 -12.41 1.84
CA THR A 134 -2.53 -12.32 0.37
C THR A 134 -2.88 -13.65 -0.29
N ILE A 135 -2.22 -14.76 0.06
CA ILE A 135 -2.41 -16.05 -0.62
C ILE A 135 -3.85 -16.58 -0.45
N PRO A 136 -4.41 -16.72 0.79
CA PRO A 136 -5.79 -17.13 0.98
C PRO A 136 -6.80 -16.17 0.34
N ALA A 137 -6.55 -14.88 0.37
CA ALA A 137 -7.42 -13.88 -0.23
C ALA A 137 -7.43 -13.97 -1.77
N CYS A 138 -6.28 -14.28 -2.40
CA CYS A 138 -6.22 -14.57 -3.83
C CYS A 138 -7.04 -15.80 -4.20
N ILE A 139 -7.01 -16.86 -3.40
CA ILE A 139 -7.85 -18.04 -3.59
C ILE A 139 -9.33 -17.65 -3.58
N GLY A 140 -9.76 -16.93 -2.54
CA GLY A 140 -11.16 -16.48 -2.43
C GLY A 140 -11.58 -15.59 -3.59
N ALA A 141 -10.73 -14.66 -4.01
CA ALA A 141 -11.00 -13.77 -5.13
C ALA A 141 -11.06 -14.53 -6.48
N ALA A 142 -10.18 -15.51 -6.70
CA ALA A 142 -10.17 -16.31 -7.92
C ALA A 142 -11.46 -17.13 -8.08
N PHE A 143 -11.96 -17.71 -7.00
CA PHE A 143 -13.28 -18.38 -7.01
C PHE A 143 -14.46 -17.43 -7.21
N ALA A 144 -14.37 -16.21 -6.67
CA ALA A 144 -15.45 -15.23 -6.76
C ALA A 144 -15.51 -14.51 -8.11
N LYS A 145 -14.37 -14.29 -8.77
CA LYS A 145 -14.27 -13.44 -9.98
C LYS A 145 -14.35 -14.22 -11.29
N ASN A 146 -13.91 -15.47 -11.31
CA ASN A 146 -13.69 -16.23 -12.55
C ASN A 146 -12.75 -15.52 -13.53
N GLY A 147 -11.53 -15.21 -13.09
CA GLY A 147 -10.49 -14.53 -13.88
C GLY A 147 -9.23 -14.28 -13.06
N ASP A 148 -8.23 -13.67 -13.69
CA ASP A 148 -6.93 -13.43 -13.09
C ASP A 148 -7.01 -12.58 -11.81
N VAL A 149 -6.20 -12.95 -10.84
CA VAL A 149 -6.04 -12.26 -9.56
C VAL A 149 -4.55 -12.01 -9.32
N ILE A 150 -4.22 -10.78 -9.00
CA ILE A 150 -2.86 -10.35 -8.71
C ILE A 150 -2.68 -10.27 -7.20
N GLY A 151 -1.74 -11.04 -6.67
CA GLY A 151 -1.31 -10.96 -5.27
C GLY A 151 0.05 -10.30 -5.16
N VAL A 152 0.23 -9.38 -4.22
CA VAL A 152 1.53 -8.78 -3.87
C VAL A 152 1.78 -8.99 -2.38
N THR A 153 2.85 -9.68 -2.05
CA THR A 153 3.20 -10.03 -0.65
C THR A 153 4.71 -9.92 -0.43
N GLY A 154 5.13 -9.67 0.80
CA GLY A 154 6.54 -9.75 1.17
C GLY A 154 7.00 -11.21 1.36
N ASP A 155 8.31 -11.45 1.30
CA ASP A 155 8.93 -12.74 1.51
C ASP A 155 8.58 -13.36 2.89
N GLY A 156 8.59 -12.57 3.95
CA GLY A 156 8.18 -13.01 5.27
C GLY A 156 6.69 -13.32 5.39
N SER A 157 5.81 -12.53 4.76
CA SER A 157 4.37 -12.78 4.70
C SER A 157 4.05 -14.04 3.88
N PHE A 158 4.74 -14.26 2.77
CA PHE A 158 4.64 -15.46 1.93
C PHE A 158 4.80 -16.74 2.75
N MET A 159 5.74 -16.74 3.71
CA MET A 159 6.01 -17.89 4.58
C MET A 159 4.86 -18.27 5.52
N MET A 160 3.96 -17.33 5.83
CA MET A 160 2.91 -17.58 6.84
C MET A 160 1.82 -18.53 6.35
N ASN A 161 1.52 -18.54 5.05
CA ASN A 161 0.49 -19.40 4.44
C ASN A 161 0.95 -20.05 3.12
N LEU A 162 2.24 -20.34 2.99
CA LEU A 162 2.80 -20.96 1.79
C LEU A 162 2.16 -22.33 1.44
N GLN A 163 1.63 -23.06 2.42
CA GLN A 163 0.94 -24.34 2.18
C GLN A 163 -0.31 -24.19 1.31
N GLU A 164 -0.89 -22.99 1.24
CA GLU A 164 -2.03 -22.70 0.38
C GLU A 164 -1.68 -22.63 -1.12
N LEU A 165 -0.40 -22.66 -1.46
CA LEU A 165 0.03 -22.88 -2.84
C LEU A 165 -0.49 -24.23 -3.36
N GLN A 166 -0.66 -25.24 -2.49
CA GLN A 166 -1.27 -26.51 -2.87
C GLN A 166 -2.73 -26.33 -3.31
N THR A 167 -3.49 -25.48 -2.65
CA THR A 167 -4.87 -25.16 -3.05
C THR A 167 -4.90 -24.47 -4.41
N ILE A 168 -4.02 -23.50 -4.63
CA ILE A 168 -3.87 -22.80 -5.92
C ILE A 168 -3.52 -23.77 -7.05
N ALA A 169 -2.54 -24.65 -6.82
CA ALA A 169 -2.11 -25.65 -7.80
C ALA A 169 -3.21 -26.68 -8.09
N HIS A 170 -3.88 -27.22 -7.03
CA HIS A 170 -4.91 -28.24 -7.17
C HIS A 170 -6.09 -27.78 -8.04
N TYR A 171 -6.53 -26.54 -7.86
CA TYR A 171 -7.64 -25.97 -8.62
C TYR A 171 -7.20 -25.23 -9.88
N ASN A 172 -5.90 -25.19 -10.18
CA ASN A 172 -5.31 -24.41 -11.27
C ASN A 172 -5.83 -22.97 -11.29
N LEU A 173 -5.84 -22.31 -10.12
CA LEU A 173 -6.39 -20.97 -9.98
C LEU A 173 -5.51 -19.93 -10.70
N PRO A 174 -6.09 -18.99 -11.46
CA PRO A 174 -5.31 -18.00 -12.23
C PRO A 174 -4.76 -16.87 -11.32
N VAL A 175 -3.89 -17.25 -10.38
CA VAL A 175 -3.25 -16.35 -9.42
C VAL A 175 -1.86 -15.96 -9.91
N LYS A 176 -1.62 -14.66 -10.06
CA LYS A 176 -0.34 -14.04 -10.39
C LYS A 176 0.24 -13.48 -9.09
N LEU A 177 1.08 -14.25 -8.42
CA LEU A 177 1.60 -13.88 -7.11
C LEU A 177 3.00 -13.27 -7.24
N PHE A 178 3.13 -12.00 -6.87
CA PHE A 178 4.41 -11.29 -6.77
C PHE A 178 4.91 -11.33 -5.34
N VAL A 179 6.08 -11.91 -5.14
CA VAL A 179 6.73 -11.98 -3.83
C VAL A 179 7.90 -11.00 -3.80
N TRP A 180 7.76 -9.92 -3.05
CA TRP A 180 8.79 -8.94 -2.83
C TRP A 180 9.84 -9.50 -1.86
N ASN A 181 10.94 -9.96 -2.42
CA ASN A 181 12.06 -10.49 -1.66
C ASN A 181 13.06 -9.38 -1.32
N ASN A 182 13.00 -8.89 -0.09
CA ASN A 182 13.92 -7.92 0.48
C ASN A 182 14.75 -8.52 1.64
N ASP A 183 14.83 -9.84 1.69
CA ASP A 183 15.60 -10.61 2.65
C ASP A 183 15.12 -10.43 4.10
N GLY A 184 13.79 -10.47 4.30
CA GLY A 184 13.15 -10.55 5.61
C GLY A 184 12.21 -9.40 5.99
N TYR A 185 12.19 -9.01 7.27
CA TYR A 185 11.15 -8.16 7.85
C TYR A 185 11.50 -6.67 7.84
N LEU A 186 11.29 -5.99 6.71
CA LEU A 186 11.63 -4.57 6.51
C LEU A 186 11.04 -3.63 7.57
N SER A 187 9.74 -3.78 7.89
CA SER A 187 9.07 -2.89 8.86
C SER A 187 9.67 -3.00 10.26
N ILE A 188 10.07 -4.21 10.65
CA ILE A 188 10.71 -4.45 11.94
C ILE A 188 12.13 -3.89 11.92
N ARG A 189 12.93 -4.13 10.86
CA ARG A 189 14.27 -3.54 10.69
C ARG A 189 14.24 -2.02 10.81
N THR A 190 13.30 -1.38 10.10
CA THR A 190 13.12 0.08 10.14
C THR A 190 12.81 0.57 11.56
N THR A 191 11.94 -0.14 12.28
CA THR A 191 11.61 0.18 13.67
C THR A 191 12.83 0.01 14.58
N GLN A 192 13.57 -1.08 14.43
CA GLN A 192 14.76 -1.35 15.24
C GLN A 192 15.88 -0.33 14.96
N LYS A 193 16.07 0.04 13.70
CA LYS A 193 17.01 1.10 13.31
C LYS A 193 16.64 2.46 13.94
N LYS A 194 15.35 2.79 13.93
CA LYS A 194 14.85 4.10 14.40
C LYS A 194 14.84 4.25 15.91
N PHE A 195 14.46 3.19 16.64
CA PHE A 195 14.18 3.27 18.07
C PHE A 195 15.14 2.46 18.97
N PHE A 196 15.94 1.58 18.39
CA PHE A 196 16.81 0.66 19.12
C PHE A 196 18.28 0.74 18.66
N GLU A 197 18.72 1.92 18.21
CA GLU A 197 20.12 2.20 17.84
C GLU A 197 20.66 1.26 16.73
N GLY A 198 19.78 0.75 15.87
CA GLY A 198 20.15 -0.18 14.81
C GLY A 198 20.51 -1.59 15.28
N ARG A 199 20.14 -1.98 16.51
CA ARG A 199 20.31 -3.34 16.99
C ARG A 199 19.23 -4.24 16.40
N GLU A 200 19.58 -4.97 15.35
CA GLU A 200 18.67 -5.86 14.63
C GLU A 200 18.63 -7.25 15.25
N ILE A 201 17.44 -7.78 15.50
CA ILE A 201 17.18 -9.12 16.03
C ILE A 201 15.99 -9.72 15.28
N GLY A 202 16.20 -10.90 14.65
CA GLY A 202 15.13 -11.66 14.03
C GLY A 202 14.48 -10.99 12.83
N THR A 203 15.24 -10.27 12.01
CA THR A 203 14.70 -9.49 10.86
C THR A 203 15.27 -9.89 9.52
N ASP A 204 16.44 -10.53 9.50
CA ASP A 204 17.15 -10.99 8.31
C ASP A 204 18.10 -12.14 8.65
N PRO A 205 18.82 -12.73 7.68
CA PRO A 205 19.74 -13.84 7.95
C PRO A 205 20.84 -13.52 8.96
N GLU A 206 21.35 -12.29 8.97
CA GLU A 206 22.40 -11.87 9.89
C GLU A 206 21.90 -11.77 11.33
N SER A 207 20.63 -11.42 11.50
CA SER A 207 19.97 -11.25 12.80
C SER A 207 19.13 -12.46 13.26
N GLY A 208 19.09 -13.55 12.47
CA GLY A 208 18.53 -14.84 12.87
C GLY A 208 17.24 -15.28 12.17
N VAL A 209 16.86 -14.67 11.04
CA VAL A 209 15.73 -15.10 10.19
C VAL A 209 16.20 -15.31 8.76
N SER A 210 15.93 -16.47 8.19
CA SER A 210 16.18 -16.75 6.77
C SER A 210 14.91 -17.12 6.03
N ILE A 211 14.83 -16.72 4.78
CA ILE A 211 13.79 -17.12 3.85
C ILE A 211 14.33 -18.30 3.03
N PRO A 212 13.57 -19.39 2.85
CA PRO A 212 13.98 -20.48 1.99
C PRO A 212 14.09 -20.03 0.52
N ASN A 213 14.73 -20.83 -0.30
CA ASN A 213 14.75 -20.59 -1.74
C ASN A 213 13.31 -20.62 -2.29
N ILE A 214 12.75 -19.47 -2.61
CA ILE A 214 11.36 -19.30 -3.05
C ILE A 214 11.08 -20.13 -4.29
N ARG A 215 12.00 -20.14 -5.26
CA ARG A 215 11.87 -20.93 -6.48
C ARG A 215 11.68 -22.42 -6.20
N GLU A 216 12.51 -22.99 -5.32
CA GLU A 216 12.44 -24.42 -5.00
C GLU A 216 11.14 -24.76 -4.24
N VAL A 217 10.71 -23.88 -3.33
CA VAL A 217 9.44 -24.00 -2.65
C VAL A 217 8.27 -24.00 -3.63
N VAL A 218 8.19 -23.01 -4.51
CA VAL A 218 7.12 -22.86 -5.51
C VAL A 218 7.06 -24.07 -6.44
N LYS A 219 8.22 -24.51 -6.93
CA LYS A 219 8.33 -25.70 -7.80
C LYS A 219 7.89 -26.97 -7.12
N SER A 220 8.08 -27.12 -5.81
CA SER A 220 7.62 -28.30 -5.07
C SER A 220 6.10 -28.46 -5.06
N PHE A 221 5.36 -27.35 -5.26
CA PHE A 221 3.89 -27.35 -5.44
C PHE A 221 3.46 -27.47 -6.92
N GLY A 222 4.41 -27.57 -7.86
CA GLY A 222 4.11 -27.66 -9.30
C GLY A 222 3.65 -26.35 -9.93
N ILE A 223 3.93 -25.21 -9.29
CA ILE A 223 3.60 -23.88 -9.81
C ILE A 223 4.78 -23.32 -10.58
N GLU A 224 4.53 -22.57 -11.66
CA GLU A 224 5.56 -21.90 -12.44
C GLU A 224 6.19 -20.74 -11.65
N HIS A 225 7.46 -20.51 -11.88
CA HIS A 225 8.25 -19.48 -11.21
C HIS A 225 8.99 -18.63 -12.22
N VAL A 226 8.90 -17.32 -12.08
CA VAL A 226 9.71 -16.33 -12.79
C VAL A 226 10.44 -15.45 -11.77
N TYR A 227 11.61 -14.96 -12.15
CA TYR A 227 12.45 -14.08 -11.36
C TYR A 227 12.45 -12.68 -11.98
N ALA A 228 12.46 -11.65 -11.16
CA ALA A 228 12.56 -10.26 -11.56
C ALA A 228 13.60 -9.50 -10.72
N ASP A 229 14.49 -8.81 -11.40
CA ASP A 229 15.39 -7.81 -10.84
C ASP A 229 15.21 -6.47 -11.58
N ALA A 230 16.05 -5.49 -11.29
CA ALA A 230 15.96 -4.16 -11.88
C ALA A 230 16.10 -4.14 -13.40
N ASP A 231 16.86 -5.08 -13.97
CA ASP A 231 17.15 -5.13 -15.41
C ASP A 231 16.01 -5.78 -16.22
N CYS A 232 15.22 -6.67 -15.60
CA CYS A 232 14.20 -7.46 -16.31
C CYS A 232 12.77 -7.25 -15.76
N LEU A 233 12.54 -6.27 -14.88
CA LEU A 233 11.30 -6.11 -14.13
C LEU A 233 10.03 -6.09 -15.00
N GLU A 234 9.95 -5.19 -15.98
CA GLU A 234 8.76 -5.03 -16.83
C GLU A 234 8.46 -6.32 -17.62
N GLY A 235 9.51 -6.93 -18.20
CA GLY A 235 9.37 -8.20 -18.94
C GLY A 235 8.92 -9.35 -18.05
N SER A 236 9.40 -9.41 -16.81
CA SER A 236 9.01 -10.44 -15.85
C SER A 236 7.57 -10.24 -15.34
N ILE A 237 7.14 -8.99 -15.10
CA ILE A 237 5.74 -8.68 -14.77
C ILE A 237 4.84 -9.07 -15.94
N ALA A 238 5.16 -8.66 -17.16
CA ALA A 238 4.39 -9.02 -18.35
C ALA A 238 4.27 -10.53 -18.51
N THR A 239 5.39 -11.26 -18.37
CA THR A 239 5.42 -12.72 -18.42
C THR A 239 4.49 -13.34 -17.37
N ALA A 240 4.50 -12.83 -16.14
CA ALA A 240 3.65 -13.34 -15.08
C ALA A 240 2.16 -13.05 -15.34
N LEU A 241 1.82 -11.85 -15.84
CA LEU A 241 0.45 -11.47 -16.14
C LEU A 241 -0.14 -12.22 -17.34
N ASP A 242 0.69 -12.58 -18.33
CA ASP A 242 0.27 -13.28 -19.55
C ASP A 242 0.29 -14.81 -19.41
N TYR A 243 0.86 -15.35 -18.34
CA TYR A 243 0.93 -16.78 -18.12
C TYR A 243 -0.47 -17.40 -17.93
N ASP A 244 -0.75 -18.51 -18.60
CA ASP A 244 -2.02 -19.23 -18.44
C ASP A 244 -1.95 -20.20 -17.24
N GLY A 245 -2.53 -19.82 -16.12
CA GLY A 245 -2.52 -20.57 -14.85
C GLY A 245 -1.82 -19.84 -13.71
N PRO A 246 -1.56 -20.55 -12.59
CA PRO A 246 -0.88 -19.99 -11.44
C PRO A 246 0.61 -19.80 -11.68
N ILE A 247 1.13 -18.65 -11.27
CA ILE A 247 2.55 -18.33 -11.37
C ILE A 247 2.98 -17.49 -10.18
N VAL A 248 4.22 -17.69 -9.74
CA VAL A 248 4.87 -16.87 -8.72
C VAL A 248 6.05 -16.12 -9.37
N CYS A 249 6.02 -14.80 -9.26
CA CYS A 249 7.13 -13.93 -9.63
C CYS A 249 7.86 -13.47 -8.37
N GLU A 250 9.10 -13.96 -8.20
CA GLU A 250 9.98 -13.48 -7.14
C GLU A 250 10.69 -12.21 -7.60
N VAL A 251 10.46 -11.11 -6.91
CA VAL A 251 11.01 -9.79 -7.21
C VAL A 251 12.11 -9.44 -6.21
N LEU A 252 13.33 -9.26 -6.68
CA LEU A 252 14.47 -8.89 -5.84
C LEU A 252 14.43 -7.40 -5.52
N CYS A 253 13.97 -7.07 -4.31
CA CYS A 253 13.67 -5.70 -3.90
C CYS A 253 14.79 -5.07 -3.07
N GLU A 254 14.75 -3.73 -2.99
CA GLU A 254 15.62 -2.95 -2.12
C GLU A 254 15.44 -3.35 -0.64
N LYS A 255 16.56 -3.63 0.05
CA LYS A 255 16.54 -4.08 1.45
C LYS A 255 16.03 -3.01 2.41
N TRP A 256 16.29 -1.74 2.12
CA TRP A 256 16.02 -0.59 2.98
C TRP A 256 15.03 0.40 2.33
N GLN A 257 14.01 -0.14 1.67
CA GLN A 257 12.97 0.68 1.07
C GLN A 257 12.31 1.62 2.09
N GLU A 258 12.32 2.91 1.83
CA GLU A 258 11.50 3.84 2.58
C GLU A 258 10.04 3.80 2.09
N VAL A 259 9.11 3.89 3.04
CA VAL A 259 7.67 4.05 2.75
C VAL A 259 7.33 5.53 2.91
N VAL A 260 7.14 6.21 1.80
CA VAL A 260 6.89 7.66 1.75
C VAL A 260 5.76 7.98 0.76
N PRO A 261 4.96 9.05 0.99
CA PRO A 261 5.00 9.93 2.16
C PRO A 261 4.51 9.24 3.43
N THR A 262 5.02 9.66 4.59
CA THR A 262 4.63 9.10 5.88
C THR A 262 4.57 10.17 6.97
N MET A 263 3.71 9.96 7.96
CA MET A 263 3.69 10.79 9.15
C MET A 263 4.93 10.55 9.99
N GLN A 264 5.75 11.56 10.16
CA GLN A 264 6.98 11.51 10.94
C GLN A 264 7.14 12.78 11.76
N GLY A 265 7.69 12.67 12.98
CA GLY A 265 8.07 13.84 13.76
C GLY A 265 9.12 14.68 13.04
N ARG A 266 8.92 15.99 13.01
CA ARG A 266 9.87 16.96 12.46
C ARG A 266 10.77 17.47 13.58
N LYS A 267 12.09 17.40 13.37
CA LYS A 267 13.07 18.03 14.27
C LYS A 267 13.14 19.51 13.96
N ASN A 268 12.83 20.34 14.94
CA ASN A 268 12.89 21.79 14.82
C ASN A 268 14.32 22.32 14.97
N PRO A 269 14.63 23.57 14.56
CA PRO A 269 15.95 24.16 14.70
C PRO A 269 16.46 24.26 16.15
N ASP A 270 15.56 24.36 17.11
CA ASP A 270 15.87 24.38 18.54
C ASP A 270 16.13 23.00 19.16
N GLY A 271 16.05 21.93 18.34
CA GLY A 271 16.26 20.54 18.75
C GLY A 271 15.01 19.84 19.29
N THR A 272 13.88 20.53 19.41
CA THR A 272 12.61 19.91 19.79
C THR A 272 12.01 19.09 18.64
N ILE A 273 11.10 18.17 18.95
CA ILE A 273 10.37 17.37 17.96
C ILE A 273 8.90 17.79 18.00
N SER A 274 8.38 18.22 16.86
CA SER A 274 6.94 18.45 16.66
C SER A 274 6.29 17.30 15.88
N ALA A 275 5.01 17.06 16.14
CA ALA A 275 4.17 16.16 15.34
C ALA A 275 3.38 17.02 14.33
N PRO A 276 3.83 17.12 13.08
CA PRO A 276 3.14 17.94 12.09
C PRO A 276 1.74 17.39 11.78
N PRO A 277 0.84 18.23 11.26
CA PRO A 277 -0.48 17.81 10.81
C PRO A 277 -0.38 16.88 9.59
N LEU A 278 -1.51 16.25 9.23
CA LEU A 278 -1.55 15.25 8.15
C LEU A 278 -1.11 15.78 6.78
N GLU A 279 -1.27 17.06 6.53
CA GLU A 279 -0.84 17.71 5.28
C GLU A 279 0.67 18.00 5.20
N ASP A 280 1.42 17.82 6.28
CA ASP A 280 2.88 18.06 6.33
C ASP A 280 3.64 16.78 6.64
N MET A 281 3.64 15.85 5.68
CA MET A 281 4.27 14.53 5.82
C MET A 281 5.74 14.54 5.38
N TYR A 282 6.50 13.56 5.91
CA TYR A 282 7.86 13.27 5.41
C TYR A 282 7.82 12.52 4.06
N PRO A 283 8.72 12.87 3.11
CA PRO A 283 9.75 13.92 3.13
C PRO A 283 9.13 15.33 3.11
N PHE A 284 9.58 16.16 4.04
CA PHE A 284 9.03 17.51 4.20
C PHE A 284 9.40 18.39 3.04
N LEU A 285 8.43 19.09 2.47
CA LEU A 285 8.68 20.17 1.50
C LEU A 285 9.44 21.33 2.17
N SER A 286 10.12 22.15 1.37
CA SER A 286 10.62 23.42 1.87
C SER A 286 9.46 24.24 2.46
N ARG A 287 9.72 25.05 3.48
CA ARG A 287 8.62 25.81 4.10
C ARG A 287 7.96 26.79 3.14
N GLU A 288 8.72 27.37 2.22
CA GLU A 288 8.19 28.22 1.16
C GLU A 288 7.22 27.43 0.26
N GLU A 289 7.65 26.31 -0.29
CA GLU A 289 6.83 25.46 -1.16
C GLU A 289 5.59 24.91 -0.43
N PHE A 290 5.74 24.50 0.83
CA PHE A 290 4.61 24.06 1.65
C PHE A 290 3.57 25.19 1.82
N HIS A 291 4.01 26.38 2.22
CA HIS A 291 3.11 27.54 2.43
C HIS A 291 2.41 27.96 1.13
N ASP A 292 3.12 27.95 -0.01
CA ASP A 292 2.56 28.32 -1.31
C ASP A 292 1.48 27.37 -1.81
N ASN A 293 1.50 26.12 -1.34
CA ASN A 293 0.51 25.10 -1.70
C ASN A 293 -0.62 24.93 -0.67
N MET A 294 -0.50 25.53 0.52
CA MET A 294 -1.54 25.46 1.53
C MET A 294 -2.73 26.36 1.17
N ILE A 295 -3.94 25.80 1.30
CA ILE A 295 -5.21 26.53 1.10
C ILE A 295 -5.73 27.08 2.44
N VAL A 296 -5.55 26.30 3.50
CA VAL A 296 -5.89 26.71 4.87
C VAL A 296 -4.63 27.19 5.58
N LYS A 297 -4.78 28.03 6.61
CA LYS A 297 -3.63 28.54 7.37
C LYS A 297 -2.79 27.36 7.90
N PRO A 298 -1.48 27.32 7.60
CA PRO A 298 -0.58 26.31 8.17
C PRO A 298 -0.59 26.32 9.70
N LEU A 299 -0.32 25.15 10.28
CA LEU A 299 0.03 25.00 11.69
C LEU A 299 1.55 24.95 11.78
N ASP A 300 2.15 25.93 12.38
CA ASP A 300 3.60 26.05 12.58
C ASP A 300 4.04 25.24 13.80
#